data_c46b8d8a156efbb09f3e98e22effb28a
#
_entry.id   c46b8d8a156efbb09f3e98e22effb28a
#
_cell.length_a   1.000
_cell.length_b   1.000
_cell.length_c   1.000
_cell.angle_alpha   90.00
_cell.angle_beta   90.00
_cell.angle_gamma   90.00
#
_symmetry.space_group_name_H-M   'P 1'
#
loop_
_entity.id
_entity.type
_entity.pdbx_description
1 polymer ?
#
loop_
_entity_poly.entity_id
_entity_poly.type
_entity_poly.pdbx_seq_one_letter_code
_entity_poly.pdbx_strand_id
1 'polypeptide(L)'
;MGAILLRNITLDSQARDIFIDDGLIVRIEPAGSSLSWPLSGNIEFMDCSDKVALPGFVNMHTHAAMSLLRGIGEDMLFPDWLAKIWKVEESVDAEFVYWATKVACLEMIRTGTTTFNDQYWHFPEAHKAAVEMGIRPALGYDVLDKGDKDEAARQKEQCERLYEEAVGWKDNSIYEVCFHAVYSVSEEMIRWISEFATKHDLNLHIHLCETRKEVEDCKAVHKGLTPVEYLHELGVLNSRLLAAHTLWLSEHDIELLANAGVHCIHNINSNTKLSSGYRFLYNEMQSAGINLCIGTDGCASSNNLDMLEAMKTSALFQKAWRNDPSAMPLPQLLDMATVNGAKALRFNGGRIEEGAVADISIVETDSTYFLSPGPFLANLVYSAHSDCIDSVIANGRFVMRHREIEGEREIIHEARKVLSKLKGV
;
A
#
# COMPACT_ATOMS: atom_id res chain seq x y z
N MET A 1 -18.63 1.94 18.52
CA MET A 1 -18.51 3.06 17.56
C MET A 1 -19.91 3.57 17.25
N GLY A 2 -20.08 4.86 16.84
CA GLY A 2 -21.38 5.34 16.38
C GLY A 2 -21.69 4.78 14.99
N ALA A 3 -22.99 4.62 14.68
CA ALA A 3 -23.41 4.24 13.34
C ALA A 3 -23.28 5.43 12.36
N ILE A 4 -22.99 5.17 11.08
CA ILE A 4 -22.92 6.17 10.02
C ILE A 4 -23.99 5.84 8.96
N LEU A 5 -24.66 6.88 8.46
CA LEU A 5 -25.57 6.81 7.34
C LEU A 5 -25.13 7.77 6.22
N LEU A 6 -24.67 7.21 5.11
CA LEU A 6 -24.42 7.94 3.87
C LEU A 6 -25.70 7.90 3.04
N ARG A 7 -26.32 9.06 2.75
CA ARG A 7 -27.53 9.12 1.94
C ARG A 7 -27.28 9.68 0.55
N ASN A 8 -28.08 9.18 -0.39
CA ASN A 8 -28.07 9.61 -1.79
C ASN A 8 -26.68 9.45 -2.49
N ILE A 9 -25.80 8.58 -1.98
CA ILE A 9 -24.50 8.37 -2.60
C ILE A 9 -24.61 7.53 -3.86
N THR A 10 -23.90 7.90 -4.92
CA THR A 10 -23.82 7.07 -6.12
C THR A 10 -22.89 5.89 -5.89
N LEU A 11 -23.40 4.67 -6.03
CA LEU A 11 -22.66 3.41 -6.05
C LEU A 11 -23.08 2.62 -7.29
N ASP A 12 -22.13 2.18 -8.10
CA ASP A 12 -22.38 1.46 -9.36
C ASP A 12 -23.41 2.15 -10.27
N SER A 13 -23.27 3.47 -10.42
CA SER A 13 -24.18 4.34 -11.21
C SER A 13 -25.62 4.42 -10.69
N GLN A 14 -25.88 4.04 -9.45
CA GLN A 14 -27.19 4.10 -8.81
C GLN A 14 -27.11 4.87 -7.48
N ALA A 15 -28.14 5.70 -7.22
CA ALA A 15 -28.24 6.37 -5.92
C ALA A 15 -28.62 5.36 -4.82
N ARG A 16 -27.81 5.30 -3.77
CA ARG A 16 -27.93 4.37 -2.65
C ARG A 16 -27.86 5.09 -1.31
N ASP A 17 -28.44 4.46 -0.30
CA ASP A 17 -28.19 4.77 1.10
C ASP A 17 -27.31 3.64 1.68
N ILE A 18 -26.18 3.98 2.28
CA ILE A 18 -25.21 3.02 2.87
C ILE A 18 -25.21 3.18 4.39
N PHE A 19 -25.51 2.10 5.07
CA PHE A 19 -25.50 2.01 6.54
C PHE A 19 -24.24 1.33 7.02
N ILE A 20 -23.55 1.96 7.94
CA ILE A 20 -22.33 1.46 8.57
C ILE A 20 -22.58 1.38 10.06
N ASP A 21 -22.30 0.24 10.66
CA ASP A 21 -22.34 0.03 12.11
C ASP A 21 -21.23 -0.93 12.53
N ASP A 22 -20.62 -0.70 13.68
CA ASP A 22 -19.52 -1.48 14.25
C ASP A 22 -18.39 -1.79 13.27
N GLY A 23 -18.04 -0.80 12.44
CA GLY A 23 -16.94 -0.89 11.47
C GLY A 23 -17.28 -1.60 10.17
N LEU A 24 -18.49 -2.10 9.99
CA LEU A 24 -18.93 -2.87 8.83
C LEU A 24 -20.01 -2.13 8.03
N ILE A 25 -20.06 -2.39 6.73
CA ILE A 25 -21.20 -2.02 5.88
C ILE A 25 -22.32 -3.02 6.19
N VAL A 26 -23.32 -2.59 6.94
CA VAL A 26 -24.39 -3.50 7.38
C VAL A 26 -25.55 -3.56 6.39
N ARG A 27 -25.75 -2.50 5.57
CA ARG A 27 -26.83 -2.47 4.59
C ARG A 27 -26.57 -1.48 3.48
N ILE A 28 -27.01 -1.81 2.27
CA ILE A 28 -27.04 -0.94 1.07
C ILE A 28 -28.42 -0.99 0.47
N GLU A 29 -29.14 0.14 0.46
CA GLU A 29 -30.50 0.24 -0.05
C GLU A 29 -30.64 1.28 -1.15
N PRO A 30 -31.68 1.23 -1.98
CA PRO A 30 -32.02 2.33 -2.89
C PRO A 30 -32.20 3.63 -2.10
N ALA A 31 -31.73 4.75 -2.65
CA ALA A 31 -31.81 6.04 -1.99
C ALA A 31 -33.28 6.42 -1.66
N GLY A 32 -33.48 6.96 -0.45
CA GLY A 32 -34.79 7.36 0.04
C GLY A 32 -35.67 6.22 0.57
N SER A 33 -35.13 5.01 0.72
CA SER A 33 -35.82 3.91 1.39
C SER A 33 -36.20 4.30 2.82
N SER A 34 -37.39 3.86 3.28
CA SER A 34 -37.81 4.12 4.65
C SER A 34 -36.93 3.38 5.63
N LEU A 35 -36.32 4.11 6.58
CA LEU A 35 -35.46 3.56 7.60
C LEU A 35 -36.25 2.59 8.52
N SER A 36 -36.12 1.29 8.31
CA SER A 36 -36.69 0.25 9.17
C SER A 36 -35.62 -0.47 10.04
N TRP A 37 -34.39 0.03 10.01
CA TRP A 37 -33.27 -0.61 10.73
C TRP A 37 -33.15 -0.07 12.15
N PRO A 38 -33.08 -0.93 13.18
CA PRO A 38 -32.79 -0.51 14.54
C PRO A 38 -31.30 -0.16 14.65
N LEU A 39 -30.95 1.09 14.33
CA LEU A 39 -29.60 1.59 14.57
C LEU A 39 -29.41 1.79 16.07
N SER A 40 -28.35 1.23 16.63
CA SER A 40 -28.00 1.39 18.03
C SER A 40 -27.26 2.70 18.24
N GLY A 41 -27.84 3.65 18.98
CA GLY A 41 -27.14 4.86 19.42
C GLY A 41 -27.29 6.08 18.52
N ASN A 42 -26.36 7.02 18.65
CA ASN A 42 -26.31 8.23 17.80
C ASN A 42 -25.81 7.87 16.40
N ILE A 43 -26.62 8.27 15.39
CA ILE A 43 -26.28 8.07 13.97
C ILE A 43 -25.59 9.34 13.48
N GLU A 44 -24.38 9.19 12.94
CA GLU A 44 -23.73 10.24 12.19
C GLU A 44 -24.26 10.24 10.74
N PHE A 45 -24.81 11.35 10.32
CA PHE A 45 -25.46 11.49 9.02
C PHE A 45 -24.62 12.31 8.05
N MET A 46 -24.54 11.87 6.78
CA MET A 46 -23.95 12.64 5.69
C MET A 46 -24.85 12.57 4.45
N ASP A 47 -25.28 13.71 3.92
CA ASP A 47 -25.87 13.80 2.58
C ASP A 47 -24.75 13.75 1.54
N CYS A 48 -24.83 12.75 0.66
CA CYS A 48 -23.84 12.48 -0.38
C CYS A 48 -24.42 12.68 -1.79
N SER A 49 -25.46 13.55 -1.93
CA SER A 49 -25.92 14.00 -3.24
C SER A 49 -24.73 14.57 -4.02
N ASP A 50 -24.63 14.24 -5.32
CA ASP A 50 -23.51 14.60 -6.19
C ASP A 50 -22.14 13.99 -5.79
N LYS A 51 -22.14 12.93 -4.98
CA LYS A 51 -20.92 12.19 -4.60
C LYS A 51 -20.98 10.73 -5.04
N VAL A 52 -19.80 10.16 -5.29
CA VAL A 52 -19.63 8.76 -5.67
C VAL A 52 -18.81 8.05 -4.56
N ALA A 53 -19.30 6.87 -4.15
CA ALA A 53 -18.57 5.98 -3.27
C ALA A 53 -17.59 5.11 -4.07
N LEU A 54 -16.34 5.06 -3.62
CA LEU A 54 -15.34 4.10 -4.03
C LEU A 54 -14.86 3.32 -2.82
N PRO A 55 -14.41 2.06 -2.98
CA PRO A 55 -13.64 1.42 -1.93
C PRO A 55 -12.42 2.27 -1.58
N GLY A 56 -12.08 2.34 -0.30
CA GLY A 56 -10.83 2.96 0.11
C GLY A 56 -9.64 2.25 -0.53
N PHE A 57 -8.64 3.02 -0.97
CA PHE A 57 -7.47 2.44 -1.61
C PHE A 57 -6.62 1.64 -0.61
N VAL A 58 -6.03 0.57 -1.12
CA VAL A 58 -5.08 -0.29 -0.42
C VAL A 58 -3.70 -0.11 -1.05
N ASN A 59 -2.85 0.67 -0.42
CA ASN A 59 -1.48 0.93 -0.87
C ASN A 59 -0.58 -0.22 -0.43
N MET A 60 -0.18 -1.09 -1.37
CA MET A 60 0.39 -2.39 -1.06
C MET A 60 1.91 -2.39 -0.83
N HIS A 61 2.57 -1.24 -1.00
CA HIS A 61 3.99 -1.11 -0.70
C HIS A 61 4.34 0.34 -0.39
N THR A 62 4.81 0.57 0.82
CA THR A 62 5.27 1.87 1.32
C THR A 62 6.52 1.73 2.19
N HIS A 63 7.19 2.87 2.38
CA HIS A 63 8.11 3.16 3.46
C HIS A 63 7.62 4.46 4.10
N ALA A 64 6.57 4.35 4.92
CA ALA A 64 5.77 5.50 5.37
C ALA A 64 6.61 6.60 6.05
N ALA A 65 7.59 6.20 6.87
CA ALA A 65 8.47 7.15 7.54
C ALA A 65 9.36 7.96 6.57
N MET A 66 9.56 7.50 5.32
CA MET A 66 10.24 8.28 4.29
C MET A 66 9.43 9.49 3.78
N SER A 67 8.22 9.71 4.26
CA SER A 67 7.44 10.94 3.97
C SER A 67 8.21 12.22 4.27
N LEU A 68 9.07 12.20 5.29
CA LEU A 68 9.94 13.30 5.66
C LEU A 68 11.34 13.27 4.99
N LEU A 69 11.62 12.25 4.16
CA LEU A 69 12.84 12.14 3.36
C LEU A 69 12.64 12.54 1.89
N ARG A 70 11.49 13.08 1.58
CA ARG A 70 11.08 13.52 0.23
C ARG A 70 12.09 14.52 -0.35
N GLY A 71 12.51 14.29 -1.60
CA GLY A 71 13.47 15.16 -2.28
C GLY A 71 14.93 14.92 -1.92
N ILE A 72 15.24 13.93 -1.06
CA ILE A 72 16.64 13.58 -0.76
C ILE A 72 17.15 12.61 -1.83
N GLY A 73 18.34 12.92 -2.40
CA GLY A 73 18.98 12.06 -3.41
C GLY A 73 18.36 12.19 -4.82
N GLU A 74 17.79 13.35 -5.15
CA GLU A 74 17.29 13.61 -6.51
C GLU A 74 18.40 13.53 -7.56
N ASP A 75 18.02 13.08 -8.77
CA ASP A 75 18.89 12.97 -9.95
C ASP A 75 20.16 12.12 -9.75
N MET A 76 20.11 11.14 -8.83
CA MET A 76 21.21 10.20 -8.56
C MET A 76 20.97 8.86 -9.24
N LEU A 77 22.06 8.14 -9.54
CA LEU A 77 21.97 6.73 -9.94
C LEU A 77 21.45 5.89 -8.76
N PHE A 78 20.68 4.84 -9.05
CA PHE A 78 20.05 3.99 -8.04
C PHE A 78 21.00 3.53 -6.89
N PRO A 79 22.23 3.02 -7.15
CA PRO A 79 23.13 2.63 -6.07
C PRO A 79 23.59 3.79 -5.20
N ASP A 80 23.83 4.96 -5.80
CA ASP A 80 24.28 6.16 -5.09
C ASP A 80 23.12 6.76 -4.27
N TRP A 81 21.89 6.74 -4.84
CA TRP A 81 20.67 7.11 -4.16
C TRP A 81 20.45 6.22 -2.92
N LEU A 82 20.52 4.89 -3.08
CA LEU A 82 20.31 3.95 -1.98
C LEU A 82 21.33 4.15 -0.85
N ALA A 83 22.61 4.32 -1.22
CA ALA A 83 23.67 4.61 -0.25
C ALA A 83 23.42 5.94 0.50
N LYS A 84 22.94 6.96 -0.21
CA LYS A 84 22.58 8.27 0.39
C LYS A 84 21.42 8.12 1.36
N ILE A 85 20.35 7.41 0.98
CA ILE A 85 19.17 7.20 1.83
C ILE A 85 19.57 6.42 3.09
N TRP A 86 20.25 5.29 2.98
CA TRP A 86 20.73 4.52 4.14
C TRP A 86 21.57 5.38 5.09
N LYS A 87 22.41 6.28 4.53
CA LYS A 87 23.20 7.20 5.35
C LYS A 87 22.36 8.17 6.16
N VAL A 88 21.28 8.68 5.59
CA VAL A 88 20.34 9.56 6.30
C VAL A 88 19.57 8.76 7.36
N GLU A 89 19.15 7.55 7.04
CA GLU A 89 18.39 6.66 7.91
C GLU A 89 19.19 6.19 9.15
N GLU A 90 20.50 6.22 9.15
CA GLU A 90 21.32 6.00 10.37
C GLU A 90 20.96 6.97 11.52
N SER A 91 20.36 8.12 11.22
CA SER A 91 19.94 9.13 12.20
C SER A 91 18.42 9.13 12.50
N VAL A 92 17.65 8.23 11.87
CA VAL A 92 16.22 8.07 12.11
C VAL A 92 16.01 7.30 13.41
N ASP A 93 15.20 7.88 14.29
CA ASP A 93 14.82 7.28 15.57
C ASP A 93 13.31 7.02 15.67
N ALA A 94 12.89 6.44 16.77
CA ALA A 94 11.49 6.11 17.05
C ALA A 94 10.57 7.34 17.00
N GLU A 95 10.99 8.49 17.53
CA GLU A 95 10.22 9.74 17.49
C GLU A 95 10.03 10.24 16.05
N PHE A 96 11.09 10.15 15.25
CA PHE A 96 11.03 10.48 13.83
C PHE A 96 10.03 9.59 13.09
N VAL A 97 10.11 8.26 13.27
CA VAL A 97 9.20 7.31 12.61
C VAL A 97 7.75 7.57 13.00
N TYR A 98 7.45 7.84 14.26
CA TYR A 98 6.10 8.16 14.69
C TYR A 98 5.51 9.37 13.96
N TRP A 99 6.22 10.50 13.95
CA TRP A 99 5.70 11.72 13.33
C TRP A 99 5.72 11.64 11.79
N ALA A 100 6.74 11.02 11.21
CA ALA A 100 6.82 10.80 9.78
C ALA A 100 5.68 9.88 9.26
N THR A 101 5.37 8.81 10.00
CA THR A 101 4.23 7.95 9.68
C THR A 101 2.90 8.71 9.80
N LYS A 102 2.73 9.60 10.78
CA LYS A 102 1.54 10.47 10.84
C LYS A 102 1.42 11.37 9.61
N VAL A 103 2.53 11.95 9.13
CA VAL A 103 2.54 12.74 7.88
C VAL A 103 2.17 11.88 6.68
N ALA A 104 2.70 10.66 6.59
CA ALA A 104 2.32 9.70 5.55
C ALA A 104 0.82 9.39 5.60
N CYS A 105 0.27 9.13 6.80
CA CYS A 105 -1.16 8.89 6.98
C CYS A 105 -2.01 10.10 6.56
N LEU A 106 -1.60 11.35 6.88
CA LEU A 106 -2.28 12.55 6.40
C LEU A 106 -2.40 12.57 4.87
N GLU A 107 -1.30 12.30 4.17
CA GLU A 107 -1.27 12.29 2.71
C GLU A 107 -2.12 11.14 2.14
N MET A 108 -1.97 9.93 2.67
CA MET A 108 -2.75 8.76 2.27
C MET A 108 -4.25 8.97 2.48
N ILE A 109 -4.67 9.49 3.64
CA ILE A 109 -6.09 9.81 3.91
C ILE A 109 -6.59 10.85 2.92
N ARG A 110 -5.84 11.94 2.68
CA ARG A 110 -6.23 13.00 1.73
C ARG A 110 -6.41 12.51 0.31
N THR A 111 -5.76 11.41 -0.05
CA THR A 111 -5.80 10.81 -1.38
C THR A 111 -6.66 9.54 -1.46
N GLY A 112 -7.42 9.22 -0.38
CA GLY A 112 -8.41 8.16 -0.37
C GLY A 112 -7.90 6.79 0.07
N THR A 113 -6.69 6.68 0.58
CA THR A 113 -6.12 5.43 1.09
C THR A 113 -6.61 5.14 2.51
N THR A 114 -7.09 3.92 2.74
CA THR A 114 -7.60 3.45 4.04
C THR A 114 -6.76 2.33 4.65
N THR A 115 -5.94 1.68 3.82
CA THR A 115 -5.04 0.60 4.22
C THR A 115 -3.70 0.78 3.52
N PHE A 116 -2.60 0.59 4.23
CA PHE A 116 -1.26 0.61 3.63
C PHE A 116 -0.42 -0.53 4.16
N ASN A 117 0.50 -1.01 3.34
CA ASN A 117 1.47 -2.04 3.67
C ASN A 117 2.86 -1.41 3.74
N ASP A 118 3.50 -1.50 4.91
CA ASP A 118 4.73 -0.78 5.24
C ASP A 118 5.87 -1.73 5.60
N GLN A 119 7.01 -1.48 5.01
CA GLN A 119 8.25 -2.19 5.27
C GLN A 119 9.26 -1.18 5.81
N TYR A 120 9.47 -1.17 7.15
CA TYR A 120 10.37 -0.21 7.78
C TYR A 120 10.86 -0.66 9.16
N TRP A 121 11.73 0.14 9.77
CA TRP A 121 12.19 -0.04 11.15
C TRP A 121 11.31 0.73 12.14
N HIS A 122 11.53 0.55 13.44
CA HIS A 122 10.75 1.19 14.52
C HIS A 122 9.24 1.03 14.32
N PHE A 123 8.82 -0.16 13.90
CA PHE A 123 7.43 -0.36 13.52
C PHE A 123 6.41 -0.24 14.67
N PRO A 124 6.73 -0.41 15.98
CA PRO A 124 5.77 -0.10 17.05
C PRO A 124 5.30 1.36 17.03
N GLU A 125 6.19 2.28 16.68
CA GLU A 125 5.87 3.70 16.52
C GLU A 125 5.06 3.97 15.27
N ALA A 126 5.34 3.28 14.19
CA ALA A 126 4.53 3.32 12.97
C ALA A 126 3.11 2.77 13.23
N HIS A 127 3.00 1.64 13.95
CA HIS A 127 1.72 1.08 14.38
C HIS A 127 0.91 2.08 15.20
N LYS A 128 1.50 2.63 16.25
CA LYS A 128 0.85 3.64 17.10
C LYS A 128 0.35 4.82 16.29
N ALA A 129 1.20 5.36 15.40
CA ALA A 129 0.85 6.50 14.55
C ALA A 129 -0.35 6.18 13.64
N ALA A 130 -0.33 5.04 12.94
CA ALA A 130 -1.40 4.65 12.01
C ALA A 130 -2.73 4.38 12.73
N VAL A 131 -2.70 3.72 13.88
CA VAL A 131 -3.91 3.45 14.70
C VAL A 131 -4.53 4.75 15.20
N GLU A 132 -3.72 5.70 15.68
CA GLU A 132 -4.20 7.04 16.09
C GLU A 132 -4.79 7.83 14.91
N MET A 133 -4.25 7.66 13.69
CA MET A 133 -4.79 8.25 12.47
C MET A 133 -6.02 7.53 11.93
N GLY A 134 -6.33 6.34 12.45
CA GLY A 134 -7.53 5.58 12.15
C GLY A 134 -7.53 4.78 10.86
N ILE A 135 -6.41 4.68 10.13
CA ILE A 135 -6.27 3.82 8.94
C ILE A 135 -5.63 2.48 9.31
N ARG A 136 -5.85 1.46 8.47
CA ARG A 136 -5.33 0.10 8.71
C ARG A 136 -3.90 -0.01 8.23
N PRO A 137 -2.91 -0.26 9.12
CA PRO A 137 -1.56 -0.62 8.70
C PRO A 137 -1.41 -2.14 8.56
N ALA A 138 -0.67 -2.59 7.56
CA ALA A 138 0.01 -3.86 7.52
C ALA A 138 1.50 -3.56 7.69
N LEU A 139 2.14 -4.13 8.71
CA LEU A 139 3.47 -3.70 9.13
C LEU A 139 4.44 -4.87 9.24
N GLY A 140 5.61 -4.72 8.64
CA GLY A 140 6.71 -5.65 8.73
C GLY A 140 8.03 -4.98 9.10
N TYR A 141 8.76 -5.63 10.02
CA TYR A 141 10.13 -5.23 10.33
C TYR A 141 11.06 -5.64 9.18
N ASP A 142 11.76 -4.65 8.61
CA ASP A 142 12.64 -4.88 7.46
C ASP A 142 13.96 -5.52 7.89
N VAL A 143 14.13 -6.80 7.55
CA VAL A 143 15.35 -7.57 7.84
C VAL A 143 16.41 -7.27 6.78
N LEU A 144 17.60 -6.90 7.26
CA LEU A 144 18.73 -6.49 6.43
C LEU A 144 20.07 -6.83 7.14
N ASP A 145 20.48 -8.09 7.12
CA ASP A 145 21.67 -8.57 7.84
C ASP A 145 23.00 -8.40 7.07
N LYS A 146 22.93 -8.16 5.76
CA LYS A 146 24.13 -8.01 4.87
C LYS A 146 25.17 -9.13 5.05
N GLY A 147 24.74 -10.31 5.50
CA GLY A 147 25.59 -11.46 5.77
C GLY A 147 26.35 -11.40 7.11
N ASP A 148 26.05 -10.44 7.97
CA ASP A 148 26.60 -10.35 9.33
C ASP A 148 25.77 -11.26 10.27
N LYS A 149 26.45 -12.24 10.89
CA LYS A 149 25.82 -13.25 11.75
C LYS A 149 25.30 -12.69 13.07
N ASP A 150 25.98 -11.71 13.64
CA ASP A 150 25.57 -11.08 14.89
C ASP A 150 24.34 -10.21 14.65
N GLU A 151 24.32 -9.50 13.52
CA GLU A 151 23.16 -8.73 13.08
C GLU A 151 21.98 -9.64 12.76
N ALA A 152 22.19 -10.76 12.06
CA ALA A 152 21.15 -11.74 11.80
C ALA A 152 20.54 -12.29 13.10
N ALA A 153 21.36 -12.63 14.10
CA ALA A 153 20.88 -13.09 15.39
C ALA A 153 20.03 -12.03 16.11
N ARG A 154 20.49 -10.79 16.13
CA ARG A 154 19.77 -9.65 16.71
C ARG A 154 18.41 -9.41 16.02
N GLN A 155 18.36 -9.49 14.68
CA GLN A 155 17.15 -9.27 13.92
C GLN A 155 16.14 -10.43 14.09
N LYS A 156 16.60 -11.67 14.27
CA LYS A 156 15.75 -12.82 14.63
C LYS A 156 15.04 -12.58 15.97
N GLU A 157 15.78 -12.22 17.02
CA GLU A 157 15.20 -11.88 18.32
C GLU A 157 14.22 -10.70 18.23
N GLN A 158 14.54 -9.71 17.39
CA GLN A 158 13.64 -8.58 17.15
C GLN A 158 12.33 -9.01 16.49
N CYS A 159 12.37 -9.83 15.45
CA CYS A 159 11.16 -10.35 14.79
C CYS A 159 10.28 -11.16 15.76
N GLU A 160 10.90 -12.03 16.59
CA GLU A 160 10.16 -12.80 17.60
C GLU A 160 9.48 -11.90 18.62
N ARG A 161 10.20 -10.92 19.17
CA ARG A 161 9.65 -9.95 20.14
C ARG A 161 8.51 -9.14 19.54
N LEU A 162 8.67 -8.66 18.31
CA LEU A 162 7.65 -7.85 17.64
C LEU A 162 6.40 -8.68 17.30
N TYR A 163 6.58 -9.95 16.98
CA TYR A 163 5.46 -10.88 16.81
C TYR A 163 4.66 -11.06 18.11
N GLU A 164 5.34 -11.27 19.25
CA GLU A 164 4.69 -11.40 20.56
C GLU A 164 3.89 -10.15 20.91
N GLU A 165 4.41 -8.95 20.58
CA GLU A 165 3.69 -7.69 20.75
C GLU A 165 2.46 -7.62 19.85
N ALA A 166 2.62 -7.95 18.55
CA ALA A 166 1.57 -7.85 17.54
C ALA A 166 0.41 -8.84 17.78
N VAL A 167 0.66 -10.02 18.35
CA VAL A 167 -0.39 -10.96 18.76
C VAL A 167 -1.35 -10.33 19.79
N GLY A 168 -0.89 -9.33 20.54
CA GLY A 168 -1.69 -8.58 21.49
C GLY A 168 -2.56 -7.45 20.90
N TRP A 169 -2.43 -7.13 19.61
CA TRP A 169 -3.19 -6.07 18.96
C TRP A 169 -4.69 -6.38 18.96
N LYS A 170 -5.48 -5.38 19.29
CA LYS A 170 -6.95 -5.47 19.34
C LYS A 170 -7.63 -4.58 18.31
N ASP A 171 -6.83 -3.92 17.51
CA ASP A 171 -7.27 -3.11 16.38
C ASP A 171 -7.22 -3.93 15.06
N ASN A 172 -7.52 -3.27 13.95
CA ASN A 172 -7.52 -3.91 12.64
C ASN A 172 -6.14 -3.92 11.95
N SER A 173 -5.06 -3.75 12.70
CA SER A 173 -3.69 -3.81 12.17
C SER A 173 -3.30 -5.23 11.79
N ILE A 174 -2.45 -5.35 10.78
CA ILE A 174 -1.93 -6.61 10.26
C ILE A 174 -0.43 -6.65 10.53
N TYR A 175 0.04 -7.71 11.18
CA TYR A 175 1.47 -7.98 11.31
C TYR A 175 1.93 -8.90 10.19
N GLU A 176 3.04 -8.57 9.58
CA GLU A 176 3.75 -9.40 8.63
C GLU A 176 5.26 -9.38 8.92
N VAL A 177 6.01 -10.18 8.20
CA VAL A 177 7.47 -10.13 8.25
C VAL A 177 8.02 -9.70 6.90
N CYS A 178 9.16 -9.01 6.92
CA CYS A 178 9.79 -8.50 5.73
C CYS A 178 11.27 -8.88 5.70
N PHE A 179 11.82 -9.04 4.52
CA PHE A 179 13.25 -8.89 4.30
C PHE A 179 13.49 -8.03 3.06
N HIS A 180 14.55 -7.22 3.11
CA HIS A 180 14.78 -6.18 2.13
C HIS A 180 14.82 -6.73 0.69
N ALA A 181 15.83 -7.53 0.36
CA ALA A 181 15.99 -8.12 -0.98
C ALA A 181 16.99 -9.29 -0.94
N VAL A 182 17.01 -10.10 -2.01
CA VAL A 182 17.90 -11.27 -2.14
C VAL A 182 19.39 -10.90 -2.01
N TYR A 183 19.79 -9.71 -2.48
CA TYR A 183 21.19 -9.26 -2.46
C TYR A 183 21.66 -8.69 -1.13
N SER A 184 20.77 -8.43 -0.20
CA SER A 184 21.06 -7.72 1.05
C SER A 184 20.79 -8.57 2.30
N VAL A 185 20.28 -9.79 2.13
CA VAL A 185 19.92 -10.70 3.22
C VAL A 185 20.58 -12.06 2.98
N SER A 186 21.19 -12.63 4.02
CA SER A 186 21.84 -13.94 3.92
C SER A 186 20.85 -15.07 3.67
N GLU A 187 21.29 -16.14 2.96
CA GLU A 187 20.44 -17.32 2.71
C GLU A 187 19.90 -17.92 4.01
N GLU A 188 20.73 -17.99 5.06
CA GLU A 188 20.29 -18.51 6.36
C GLU A 188 19.13 -17.70 6.92
N MET A 189 19.20 -16.38 6.81
CA MET A 189 18.16 -15.48 7.30
C MET A 189 16.90 -15.53 6.44
N ILE A 190 17.04 -15.62 5.12
CA ILE A 190 15.89 -15.81 4.19
C ILE A 190 15.13 -17.10 4.52
N ARG A 191 15.83 -18.21 4.74
CA ARG A 191 15.21 -19.48 5.14
C ARG A 191 14.49 -19.35 6.47
N TRP A 192 15.18 -18.79 7.47
CA TRP A 192 14.61 -18.62 8.81
C TRP A 192 13.33 -17.78 8.80
N ILE A 193 13.33 -16.62 8.13
CA ILE A 193 12.17 -15.73 8.11
C ILE A 193 10.99 -16.32 7.33
N SER A 194 11.27 -17.11 6.28
CA SER A 194 10.24 -17.85 5.53
C SER A 194 9.61 -18.95 6.39
N GLU A 195 10.40 -19.70 7.14
CA GLU A 195 9.93 -20.70 8.10
C GLU A 195 9.13 -20.03 9.22
N PHE A 196 9.60 -18.91 9.75
CA PHE A 196 8.91 -18.13 10.78
C PHE A 196 7.55 -17.61 10.26
N ALA A 197 7.49 -17.04 9.06
CA ALA A 197 6.26 -16.60 8.42
C ALA A 197 5.27 -17.78 8.26
N THR A 198 5.75 -18.92 7.78
CA THR A 198 4.93 -20.14 7.60
C THR A 198 4.40 -20.66 8.93
N LYS A 199 5.25 -20.74 9.96
CA LYS A 199 4.90 -21.23 11.30
C LYS A 199 3.78 -20.40 11.94
N HIS A 200 3.82 -19.10 11.73
CA HIS A 200 2.92 -18.14 12.37
C HIS A 200 1.79 -17.63 11.46
N ASP A 201 1.63 -18.21 10.27
CA ASP A 201 0.61 -17.84 9.27
C ASP A 201 0.68 -16.35 8.85
N LEU A 202 1.89 -15.81 8.69
CA LEU A 202 2.16 -14.42 8.34
C LEU A 202 2.41 -14.26 6.84
N ASN A 203 2.13 -13.06 6.32
CA ASN A 203 2.66 -12.66 5.01
C ASN A 203 4.17 -12.40 5.11
N LEU A 204 4.86 -12.57 3.98
CA LEU A 204 6.26 -12.26 3.81
C LEU A 204 6.41 -11.22 2.69
N HIS A 205 6.94 -10.04 2.99
CA HIS A 205 7.04 -8.92 2.05
C HIS A 205 8.49 -8.67 1.66
N ILE A 206 8.76 -8.47 0.35
CA ILE A 206 10.11 -8.28 -0.18
C ILE A 206 10.13 -7.35 -1.40
N HIS A 207 11.30 -6.73 -1.67
CA HIS A 207 11.63 -6.17 -2.98
C HIS A 207 12.16 -7.28 -3.88
N LEU A 208 11.59 -7.46 -5.07
CA LEU A 208 11.94 -8.56 -5.96
C LEU A 208 12.07 -8.13 -7.41
N CYS A 209 13.22 -8.41 -8.03
CA CYS A 209 13.49 -8.13 -9.43
C CYS A 209 13.21 -6.66 -9.82
N GLU A 210 13.58 -5.72 -8.95
CA GLU A 210 13.37 -4.30 -9.18
C GLU A 210 14.28 -3.76 -10.26
N THR A 211 15.56 -4.14 -10.24
CA THR A 211 16.54 -3.64 -11.20
C THR A 211 17.12 -4.79 -12.04
N ARG A 212 17.53 -4.45 -13.27
CA ARG A 212 18.25 -5.40 -14.12
C ARG A 212 19.54 -5.88 -13.44
N LYS A 213 20.24 -4.97 -12.75
CA LYS A 213 21.47 -5.31 -12.03
C LYS A 213 21.24 -6.34 -10.94
N GLU A 214 20.17 -6.24 -10.16
CA GLU A 214 19.78 -7.25 -9.15
C GLU A 214 19.69 -8.65 -9.77
N VAL A 215 19.00 -8.76 -10.91
CA VAL A 215 18.84 -10.05 -11.62
C VAL A 215 20.18 -10.57 -12.15
N GLU A 216 20.99 -9.71 -12.74
CA GLU A 216 22.32 -10.09 -13.28
C GLU A 216 23.27 -10.50 -12.17
N ASP A 217 23.31 -9.76 -11.05
CA ASP A 217 24.14 -10.07 -9.88
C ASP A 217 23.70 -11.39 -9.22
N CYS A 218 22.41 -11.63 -9.07
CA CYS A 218 21.86 -12.88 -8.55
C CYS A 218 22.30 -14.07 -9.41
N LYS A 219 22.16 -13.97 -10.74
CA LYS A 219 22.63 -15.00 -11.68
C LYS A 219 24.13 -15.27 -11.55
N ALA A 220 24.93 -14.25 -11.36
CA ALA A 220 26.38 -14.40 -11.21
C ALA A 220 26.78 -15.17 -9.94
N VAL A 221 26.05 -14.96 -8.84
CA VAL A 221 26.33 -15.57 -7.54
C VAL A 221 25.65 -16.93 -7.37
N HIS A 222 24.42 -17.10 -7.87
CA HIS A 222 23.56 -18.26 -7.65
C HIS A 222 23.43 -19.16 -8.90
N LYS A 223 24.56 -19.50 -9.52
CA LYS A 223 24.65 -20.52 -10.61
C LYS A 223 23.73 -20.25 -11.82
N GLY A 224 23.45 -19.02 -12.13
CA GLY A 224 22.60 -18.60 -13.23
C GLY A 224 21.11 -18.44 -12.89
N LEU A 225 20.72 -18.64 -11.65
CA LEU A 225 19.34 -18.48 -11.19
C LEU A 225 18.94 -17.00 -11.11
N THR A 226 17.73 -16.68 -11.55
CA THR A 226 17.08 -15.39 -11.24
C THR A 226 16.76 -15.28 -9.76
N PRO A 227 16.46 -14.08 -9.21
CA PRO A 227 15.97 -13.97 -7.84
C PRO A 227 14.73 -14.84 -7.57
N VAL A 228 13.81 -14.95 -8.52
CA VAL A 228 12.60 -15.79 -8.40
C VAL A 228 12.96 -17.27 -8.35
N GLU A 229 13.80 -17.75 -9.28
CA GLU A 229 14.27 -19.13 -9.30
C GLU A 229 15.05 -19.50 -8.04
N TYR A 230 15.88 -18.57 -7.54
CA TYR A 230 16.63 -18.77 -6.29
C TYR A 230 15.68 -18.89 -5.09
N LEU A 231 14.69 -17.99 -4.96
CA LEU A 231 13.70 -18.09 -3.89
C LEU A 231 12.83 -19.34 -4.02
N HIS A 232 12.57 -19.81 -5.26
CA HIS A 232 11.89 -21.09 -5.49
C HIS A 232 12.71 -22.27 -4.95
N GLU A 233 14.01 -22.34 -5.26
CA GLU A 233 14.91 -23.39 -4.73
C GLU A 233 15.02 -23.34 -3.19
N LEU A 234 14.94 -22.16 -2.58
CA LEU A 234 14.90 -22.02 -1.13
C LEU A 234 13.55 -22.41 -0.49
N GLY A 235 12.49 -22.65 -1.30
CA GLY A 235 11.15 -22.97 -0.82
C GLY A 235 10.39 -21.76 -0.23
N VAL A 236 10.77 -20.54 -0.63
CA VAL A 236 10.18 -19.28 -0.12
C VAL A 236 8.90 -18.90 -0.86
N LEU A 237 8.77 -19.29 -2.15
CA LEU A 237 7.61 -18.94 -2.95
C LEU A 237 6.34 -19.64 -2.47
N ASN A 238 5.35 -18.87 -2.05
CA ASN A 238 4.04 -19.36 -1.65
C ASN A 238 3.00 -18.24 -1.72
N SER A 239 1.72 -18.55 -1.45
CA SER A 239 0.60 -17.62 -1.52
C SER A 239 0.57 -16.54 -0.41
N ARG A 240 1.59 -16.44 0.41
CA ARG A 240 1.78 -15.37 1.40
C ARG A 240 2.87 -14.40 1.02
N LEU A 241 3.58 -14.67 -0.09
CA LEU A 241 4.65 -13.79 -0.56
C LEU A 241 4.06 -12.56 -1.26
N LEU A 242 4.44 -11.39 -0.77
CA LEU A 242 4.13 -10.07 -1.32
C LEU A 242 5.41 -9.52 -1.97
N ALA A 243 5.47 -9.53 -3.30
CA ALA A 243 6.65 -9.19 -4.07
C ALA A 243 6.52 -7.78 -4.67
N ALA A 244 7.22 -6.80 -4.11
CA ALA A 244 7.26 -5.44 -4.63
C ALA A 244 8.12 -5.35 -5.89
N HIS A 245 7.74 -4.46 -6.81
CA HIS A 245 8.36 -4.14 -8.10
C HIS A 245 8.15 -5.17 -9.21
N THR A 246 8.77 -6.35 -9.15
CA THR A 246 8.63 -7.46 -10.12
C THR A 246 8.71 -7.02 -11.60
N LEU A 247 9.73 -6.20 -11.92
CA LEU A 247 9.91 -5.59 -13.24
C LEU A 247 10.71 -6.47 -14.22
N TRP A 248 11.79 -7.10 -13.72
CA TRP A 248 12.75 -7.81 -14.54
C TRP A 248 12.55 -9.32 -14.46
N LEU A 249 11.37 -9.78 -14.92
CA LEU A 249 10.95 -11.18 -14.92
C LEU A 249 11.15 -11.83 -16.27
N SER A 250 11.54 -13.12 -16.29
CA SER A 250 11.43 -14.01 -17.42
C SER A 250 10.04 -14.66 -17.50
N GLU A 251 9.71 -15.32 -18.60
CA GLU A 251 8.48 -16.12 -18.70
C GLU A 251 8.44 -17.23 -17.63
N HIS A 252 9.58 -17.86 -17.37
CA HIS A 252 9.69 -18.90 -16.34
C HIS A 252 9.50 -18.34 -14.92
N ASP A 253 10.01 -17.13 -14.62
CA ASP A 253 9.73 -16.47 -13.35
C ASP A 253 8.23 -16.26 -13.14
N ILE A 254 7.51 -15.82 -14.20
CA ILE A 254 6.05 -15.64 -14.15
C ILE A 254 5.34 -16.96 -13.86
N GLU A 255 5.75 -18.05 -14.50
CA GLU A 255 5.20 -19.39 -14.24
C GLU A 255 5.41 -19.82 -12.78
N LEU A 256 6.61 -19.63 -12.23
CA LEU A 256 6.93 -19.96 -10.85
C LEU A 256 6.09 -19.14 -9.85
N LEU A 257 5.99 -17.83 -10.07
CA LEU A 257 5.20 -16.92 -9.24
C LEU A 257 3.69 -17.28 -9.29
N ALA A 258 3.17 -17.56 -10.48
CA ALA A 258 1.78 -17.96 -10.67
C ALA A 258 1.45 -19.30 -9.98
N ASN A 259 2.29 -20.31 -10.17
CA ASN A 259 2.11 -21.64 -9.58
C ASN A 259 2.17 -21.59 -8.04
N ALA A 260 2.97 -20.68 -7.49
CA ALA A 260 3.09 -20.49 -6.05
C ALA A 260 1.99 -19.58 -5.46
N GLY A 261 1.21 -18.88 -6.31
CA GLY A 261 0.16 -17.95 -5.88
C GLY A 261 0.70 -16.65 -5.29
N VAL A 262 1.91 -16.22 -5.67
CA VAL A 262 2.55 -15.00 -5.19
C VAL A 262 1.74 -13.76 -5.61
N HIS A 263 1.72 -12.73 -4.75
CA HIS A 263 1.14 -11.42 -5.06
C HIS A 263 2.21 -10.46 -5.53
N CYS A 264 2.04 -9.85 -6.71
CA CYS A 264 3.00 -8.90 -7.29
C CYS A 264 2.49 -7.47 -7.18
N ILE A 265 3.35 -6.54 -6.76
CA ILE A 265 2.99 -5.16 -6.46
C ILE A 265 3.74 -4.22 -7.41
N HIS A 266 2.99 -3.40 -8.15
CA HIS A 266 3.53 -2.45 -9.11
C HIS A 266 3.77 -1.08 -8.48
N ASN A 267 5.02 -0.58 -8.50
CA ASN A 267 5.44 0.69 -7.90
C ASN A 267 5.92 1.67 -8.98
N ILE A 268 5.06 2.00 -9.95
CA ILE A 268 5.45 2.70 -11.19
C ILE A 268 6.16 4.03 -10.95
N ASN A 269 5.69 4.85 -10.01
CA ASN A 269 6.25 6.19 -9.78
C ASN A 269 7.71 6.10 -9.33
N SER A 270 8.00 5.23 -8.35
CA SER A 270 9.35 4.94 -7.89
C SER A 270 10.21 4.36 -9.01
N ASN A 271 9.73 3.31 -9.68
CA ASN A 271 10.49 2.62 -10.72
C ASN A 271 10.88 3.52 -11.89
N THR A 272 9.99 4.44 -12.29
CA THR A 272 10.27 5.39 -13.38
C THR A 272 11.20 6.51 -12.93
N LYS A 273 10.99 7.05 -11.72
CA LYS A 273 11.84 8.10 -11.16
C LYS A 273 13.28 7.63 -10.94
N LEU A 274 13.47 6.45 -10.34
CA LEU A 274 14.79 5.85 -10.12
C LEU A 274 15.39 5.17 -11.35
N SER A 275 14.65 5.16 -12.48
CA SER A 275 15.04 4.47 -13.72
C SER A 275 15.39 2.99 -13.52
N SER A 276 14.79 2.33 -12.52
CA SER A 276 14.97 0.89 -12.28
C SER A 276 14.27 0.04 -13.35
N GLY A 277 13.23 0.58 -13.98
CA GLY A 277 12.50 -0.02 -15.10
C GLY A 277 11.08 0.54 -15.22
N TYR A 278 10.41 0.25 -16.36
CA TYR A 278 9.02 0.67 -16.60
C TYR A 278 8.15 -0.41 -17.24
N ARG A 279 8.74 -1.55 -17.60
CA ARG A 279 8.05 -2.64 -18.32
C ARG A 279 7.49 -3.67 -17.36
N PHE A 280 6.56 -3.26 -16.52
CA PHE A 280 5.81 -4.21 -15.72
C PHE A 280 4.98 -5.11 -16.64
N LEU A 281 5.18 -6.43 -16.59
CA LEU A 281 4.60 -7.41 -17.50
C LEU A 281 3.13 -7.74 -17.11
N TYR A 282 2.30 -6.67 -17.04
CA TYR A 282 0.92 -6.76 -16.57
C TYR A 282 0.09 -7.83 -17.28
N ASN A 283 0.06 -7.79 -18.63
CA ASN A 283 -0.78 -8.72 -19.42
C ASN A 283 -0.35 -10.18 -19.21
N GLU A 284 0.95 -10.41 -19.17
CA GLU A 284 1.56 -11.74 -19.01
C GLU A 284 1.25 -12.30 -17.62
N MET A 285 1.49 -11.53 -16.57
CA MET A 285 1.22 -11.92 -15.19
C MET A 285 -0.29 -12.10 -14.93
N GLN A 286 -1.14 -11.21 -15.46
CA GLN A 286 -2.58 -11.35 -15.34
C GLN A 286 -3.10 -12.59 -16.06
N SER A 287 -2.59 -12.88 -17.27
CA SER A 287 -2.94 -14.08 -18.02
C SER A 287 -2.52 -15.36 -17.31
N ALA A 288 -1.44 -15.32 -16.54
CA ALA A 288 -0.99 -16.39 -15.67
C ALA A 288 -1.79 -16.53 -14.35
N GLY A 289 -2.71 -15.60 -14.08
CA GLY A 289 -3.56 -15.62 -12.87
C GLY A 289 -2.91 -15.08 -11.61
N ILE A 290 -1.79 -14.35 -11.72
CA ILE A 290 -1.14 -13.69 -10.59
C ILE A 290 -2.03 -12.57 -10.06
N ASN A 291 -2.17 -12.47 -8.74
CA ASN A 291 -2.84 -11.35 -8.09
C ASN A 291 -1.94 -10.11 -8.14
N LEU A 292 -2.36 -9.10 -8.88
CA LEU A 292 -1.59 -7.87 -9.11
C LEU A 292 -2.14 -6.73 -8.27
N CYS A 293 -1.26 -6.00 -7.59
CA CYS A 293 -1.58 -4.87 -6.74
C CYS A 293 -0.80 -3.62 -7.16
N ILE A 294 -1.14 -2.46 -6.59
CA ILE A 294 -0.41 -1.20 -6.74
C ILE A 294 0.12 -0.77 -5.38
N GLY A 295 1.36 -0.24 -5.37
CA GLY A 295 1.97 0.47 -4.27
C GLY A 295 2.57 1.79 -4.75
N THR A 296 2.80 2.70 -3.83
CA THR A 296 3.46 3.98 -4.13
C THR A 296 4.96 3.94 -3.89
N ASP A 297 5.44 2.96 -3.09
CA ASP A 297 6.78 2.98 -2.52
C ASP A 297 6.98 4.16 -1.52
N GLY A 298 8.19 4.40 -1.04
CA GLY A 298 8.49 5.50 -0.13
C GLY A 298 8.65 6.84 -0.82
N CYS A 299 8.36 7.93 -0.10
CA CYS A 299 8.49 9.29 -0.65
C CYS A 299 9.93 9.69 -1.00
N ALA A 300 10.95 8.99 -0.54
CA ALA A 300 12.32 9.20 -0.99
C ALA A 300 12.51 8.78 -2.45
N SER A 301 11.77 7.78 -2.93
CA SER A 301 11.84 7.25 -4.29
C SER A 301 10.71 7.72 -5.21
N SER A 302 9.48 7.92 -4.71
CA SER A 302 8.31 8.27 -5.51
C SER A 302 7.83 9.72 -5.33
N ASN A 303 8.26 10.39 -4.30
CA ASN A 303 7.89 11.74 -3.85
C ASN A 303 6.47 11.91 -3.32
N ASN A 304 5.54 10.99 -3.50
CA ASN A 304 4.21 11.05 -2.92
C ASN A 304 3.62 9.65 -2.64
N LEU A 305 2.50 9.63 -1.90
CA LEU A 305 1.75 8.44 -1.52
C LEU A 305 0.35 8.44 -2.17
N ASP A 306 0.22 9.08 -3.34
CA ASP A 306 -1.05 9.26 -4.05
C ASP A 306 -1.37 8.07 -4.97
N MET A 307 -2.34 7.26 -4.57
CA MET A 307 -2.79 6.09 -5.33
C MET A 307 -3.45 6.45 -6.66
N LEU A 308 -4.15 7.60 -6.77
CA LEU A 308 -4.72 8.03 -8.06
C LEU A 308 -3.63 8.39 -9.06
N GLU A 309 -2.56 9.06 -8.60
CA GLU A 309 -1.40 9.34 -9.46
C GLU A 309 -0.70 8.05 -9.89
N ALA A 310 -0.50 7.10 -8.97
CA ALA A 310 0.09 5.80 -9.28
C ALA A 310 -0.76 5.02 -10.30
N MET A 311 -2.08 5.04 -10.16
CA MET A 311 -3.01 4.43 -11.13
C MET A 311 -2.90 5.09 -12.51
N LYS A 312 -2.93 6.43 -12.59
CA LYS A 312 -2.80 7.18 -13.85
C LYS A 312 -1.49 6.87 -14.55
N THR A 313 -0.39 6.94 -13.81
CA THR A 313 0.96 6.66 -14.34
C THR A 313 1.04 5.22 -14.86
N SER A 314 0.56 4.23 -14.07
CA SER A 314 0.52 2.82 -14.48
C SER A 314 -0.22 2.63 -15.82
N ALA A 315 -1.44 3.17 -15.92
CA ALA A 315 -2.25 3.05 -17.13
C ALA A 315 -1.58 3.68 -18.35
N LEU A 316 -1.02 4.89 -18.21
CA LEU A 316 -0.39 5.60 -19.31
C LEU A 316 0.89 4.90 -19.79
N PHE A 317 1.75 4.44 -18.86
CA PHE A 317 2.97 3.73 -19.22
C PHE A 317 2.68 2.38 -19.90
N GLN A 318 1.71 1.60 -19.38
CA GLN A 318 1.33 0.33 -20.01
C GLN A 318 0.86 0.52 -21.45
N LYS A 319 0.00 1.51 -21.68
CA LYS A 319 -0.49 1.83 -23.03
C LYS A 319 0.64 2.31 -23.94
N ALA A 320 1.53 3.16 -23.44
CA ALA A 320 2.61 3.76 -24.24
C ALA A 320 3.65 2.73 -24.69
N TRP A 321 4.24 1.95 -23.75
CA TRP A 321 5.31 1.04 -24.13
C TRP A 321 4.82 -0.21 -24.87
N ARG A 322 3.55 -0.61 -24.68
CA ARG A 322 2.92 -1.69 -25.45
C ARG A 322 2.38 -1.23 -26.80
N ASN A 323 2.31 0.08 -27.02
CA ASN A 323 1.65 0.66 -28.20
C ASN A 323 0.21 0.13 -28.37
N ASP A 324 -0.49 -0.03 -27.24
CA ASP A 324 -1.84 -0.60 -27.16
C ASP A 324 -2.71 0.24 -26.21
N PRO A 325 -3.70 0.99 -26.71
CA PRO A 325 -4.58 1.81 -25.87
C PRO A 325 -5.52 0.99 -24.97
N SER A 326 -5.65 -0.31 -25.21
CA SER A 326 -6.48 -1.21 -24.41
C SER A 326 -5.73 -1.85 -23.23
N ALA A 327 -4.38 -1.72 -23.18
CA ALA A 327 -3.59 -2.29 -22.09
C ALA A 327 -3.99 -1.72 -20.73
N MET A 328 -4.01 -2.57 -19.72
CA MET A 328 -4.37 -2.24 -18.34
C MET A 328 -5.72 -1.47 -18.24
N PRO A 329 -6.86 -2.15 -18.45
CA PRO A 329 -8.17 -1.52 -18.40
C PRO A 329 -8.49 -0.96 -17.01
N LEU A 330 -9.23 0.15 -16.96
CA LEU A 330 -9.50 0.89 -15.72
C LEU A 330 -10.20 0.09 -14.61
N PRO A 331 -11.17 -0.81 -14.89
CA PRO A 331 -11.76 -1.63 -13.83
C PRO A 331 -10.72 -2.52 -13.14
N GLN A 332 -9.87 -3.21 -13.91
CA GLN A 332 -8.80 -4.05 -13.36
C GLN A 332 -7.75 -3.20 -12.61
N LEU A 333 -7.47 -1.99 -13.07
CA LEU A 333 -6.58 -1.07 -12.39
C LEU A 333 -7.15 -0.63 -11.04
N LEU A 334 -8.46 -0.39 -10.95
CA LEU A 334 -9.14 -0.12 -9.68
C LEU A 334 -9.08 -1.35 -8.76
N ASP A 335 -9.28 -2.55 -9.29
CA ASP A 335 -9.14 -3.79 -8.51
C ASP A 335 -7.72 -3.93 -7.93
N MET A 336 -6.68 -3.57 -8.70
CA MET A 336 -5.28 -3.57 -8.22
C MET A 336 -5.05 -2.59 -7.07
N ALA A 337 -5.79 -1.49 -7.04
CA ALA A 337 -5.68 -0.46 -6.00
C ALA A 337 -6.61 -0.71 -4.80
N THR A 338 -7.45 -1.73 -4.82
CA THR A 338 -8.49 -1.99 -3.82
C THR A 338 -8.60 -3.47 -3.44
N VAL A 339 -9.48 -4.23 -4.09
CA VAL A 339 -9.84 -5.61 -3.71
C VAL A 339 -8.66 -6.59 -3.80
N ASN A 340 -7.74 -6.40 -4.74
CA ASN A 340 -6.58 -7.27 -4.88
C ASN A 340 -5.61 -7.11 -3.69
N GLY A 341 -5.44 -5.88 -3.19
CA GLY A 341 -4.67 -5.60 -1.98
C GLY A 341 -5.33 -6.21 -0.75
N ALA A 342 -6.65 -6.02 -0.58
CA ALA A 342 -7.40 -6.62 0.52
C ALA A 342 -7.29 -8.16 0.51
N LYS A 343 -7.35 -8.78 -0.67
CA LYS A 343 -7.13 -10.22 -0.85
C LYS A 343 -5.72 -10.64 -0.43
N ALA A 344 -4.69 -9.90 -0.85
CA ALA A 344 -3.30 -10.18 -0.51
C ALA A 344 -3.03 -10.04 0.99
N LEU A 345 -3.62 -9.04 1.64
CA LEU A 345 -3.54 -8.81 3.09
C LEU A 345 -4.55 -9.64 3.90
N ARG A 346 -5.41 -10.41 3.24
CA ARG A 346 -6.36 -11.36 3.84
C ARG A 346 -7.38 -10.73 4.78
N PHE A 347 -7.89 -9.53 4.47
CA PHE A 347 -9.01 -8.94 5.20
C PHE A 347 -10.26 -8.77 4.31
N ASN A 348 -11.43 -8.74 4.91
CA ASN A 348 -12.70 -8.63 4.20
C ASN A 348 -13.02 -7.16 3.85
N GLY A 349 -12.32 -6.61 2.87
CA GLY A 349 -12.45 -5.21 2.43
C GLY A 349 -12.11 -5.00 0.96
N GLY A 350 -11.77 -3.77 0.61
CA GLY A 350 -11.44 -3.36 -0.78
C GLY A 350 -12.63 -3.34 -1.72
N ARG A 351 -13.87 -3.44 -1.21
CA ARG A 351 -15.13 -3.40 -1.94
C ARG A 351 -16.25 -2.82 -1.07
N ILE A 352 -17.26 -2.26 -1.70
CA ILE A 352 -18.45 -1.74 -1.02
C ILE A 352 -19.58 -2.75 -1.17
N GLU A 353 -19.71 -3.63 -0.19
CA GLU A 353 -20.78 -4.63 -0.12
C GLU A 353 -21.19 -4.90 1.33
N GLU A 354 -22.39 -5.43 1.54
CA GLU A 354 -22.87 -5.79 2.88
C GLU A 354 -21.97 -6.85 3.53
N GLY A 355 -21.56 -6.63 4.78
CA GLY A 355 -20.66 -7.49 5.54
C GLY A 355 -19.18 -7.18 5.35
N ALA A 356 -18.78 -6.32 4.41
CA ALA A 356 -17.40 -5.87 4.27
C ALA A 356 -17.04 -4.80 5.30
N VAL A 357 -15.75 -4.67 5.60
CA VAL A 357 -15.24 -3.54 6.39
C VAL A 357 -15.58 -2.23 5.69
N ALA A 358 -16.06 -1.25 6.45
CA ALA A 358 -16.43 0.05 5.91
C ALA A 358 -15.20 0.95 5.70
N ASP A 359 -14.49 0.68 4.61
CA ASP A 359 -13.38 1.47 4.08
C ASP A 359 -13.86 2.13 2.77
N ILE A 360 -14.20 3.41 2.82
CA ILE A 360 -14.90 4.11 1.73
C ILE A 360 -14.24 5.46 1.47
N SER A 361 -13.87 5.73 0.21
CA SER A 361 -13.48 7.04 -0.30
C SER A 361 -14.67 7.69 -1.00
N ILE A 362 -15.05 8.88 -0.56
CA ILE A 362 -16.18 9.64 -1.10
C ILE A 362 -15.66 10.72 -2.03
N VAL A 363 -16.00 10.60 -3.31
CA VAL A 363 -15.54 11.50 -4.38
C VAL A 363 -16.59 12.57 -4.63
N GLU A 364 -16.19 13.84 -4.58
CA GLU A 364 -16.99 14.98 -5.02
C GLU A 364 -17.03 15.03 -6.55
N THR A 365 -18.23 15.06 -7.12
CA THR A 365 -18.41 15.07 -8.58
C THR A 365 -18.89 16.41 -9.13
N ASP A 366 -19.31 17.35 -8.30
CA ASP A 366 -19.62 18.72 -8.72
C ASP A 366 -18.32 19.51 -8.97
N SER A 367 -17.60 19.13 -10.01
CA SER A 367 -16.35 19.75 -10.42
C SER A 367 -16.13 19.64 -11.93
N THR A 368 -15.19 20.43 -12.45
CA THR A 368 -14.85 20.44 -13.88
C THR A 368 -14.39 19.09 -14.41
N TYR A 369 -13.86 18.22 -13.56
CA TYR A 369 -13.37 16.89 -13.94
C TYR A 369 -14.49 15.96 -14.39
N PHE A 370 -15.69 16.10 -13.82
CA PHE A 370 -16.80 15.17 -14.00
C PHE A 370 -17.96 15.75 -14.85
N LEU A 371 -17.82 16.94 -15.44
CA LEU A 371 -18.82 17.53 -16.33
C LEU A 371 -19.00 16.75 -17.65
N SER A 372 -17.99 16.00 -18.06
CA SER A 372 -18.03 15.19 -19.27
C SER A 372 -18.96 13.98 -19.09
N PRO A 373 -19.75 13.59 -20.10
CA PRO A 373 -20.59 12.39 -20.05
C PRO A 373 -19.82 11.07 -20.16
N GLY A 374 -18.48 11.11 -20.14
CA GLY A 374 -17.63 9.94 -20.17
C GLY A 374 -17.76 9.07 -18.91
N PRO A 375 -17.24 7.82 -18.95
CA PRO A 375 -17.26 6.94 -17.79
C PRO A 375 -16.58 7.57 -16.58
N PHE A 376 -17.19 7.44 -15.40
CA PHE A 376 -16.67 8.00 -14.14
C PHE A 376 -15.19 7.62 -13.87
N LEU A 377 -14.84 6.34 -14.03
CA LEU A 377 -13.44 5.88 -13.82
C LEU A 377 -12.44 6.53 -14.78
N ALA A 378 -12.85 6.82 -16.00
CA ALA A 378 -11.96 7.51 -16.95
C ALA A 378 -11.70 8.95 -16.51
N ASN A 379 -12.74 9.65 -16.07
CA ASN A 379 -12.61 11.00 -15.53
C ASN A 379 -11.80 11.01 -14.24
N LEU A 380 -12.05 10.06 -13.34
CA LEU A 380 -11.30 9.93 -12.08
C LEU A 380 -9.81 9.70 -12.34
N VAL A 381 -9.45 8.70 -13.13
CA VAL A 381 -8.05 8.29 -13.31
C VAL A 381 -7.27 9.24 -14.22
N TYR A 382 -7.87 9.73 -15.31
CA TYR A 382 -7.12 10.52 -16.29
C TYR A 382 -7.25 12.04 -16.13
N SER A 383 -8.37 12.51 -15.55
CA SER A 383 -8.66 13.96 -15.50
C SER A 383 -8.60 14.53 -14.09
N ALA A 384 -9.13 13.81 -13.10
CA ALA A 384 -9.19 14.32 -11.73
C ALA A 384 -7.81 14.30 -11.04
N HIS A 385 -7.73 15.03 -9.96
CA HIS A 385 -6.65 14.99 -8.97
C HIS A 385 -7.24 14.59 -7.62
N SER A 386 -6.40 14.22 -6.67
CA SER A 386 -6.84 13.68 -5.37
C SER A 386 -7.56 14.70 -4.49
N ASP A 387 -7.62 15.97 -4.90
CA ASP A 387 -8.47 17.00 -4.29
C ASP A 387 -9.98 16.73 -4.49
N CYS A 388 -10.35 15.85 -5.43
CA CYS A 388 -11.74 15.38 -5.60
C CYS A 388 -12.22 14.42 -4.48
N ILE A 389 -11.33 13.88 -3.65
CA ILE A 389 -11.69 13.06 -2.49
C ILE A 389 -12.21 13.98 -1.38
N ASP A 390 -13.52 14.02 -1.19
CA ASP A 390 -14.18 14.89 -0.19
C ASP A 390 -14.01 14.35 1.23
N SER A 391 -14.33 13.05 1.41
CA SER A 391 -14.32 12.42 2.73
C SER A 391 -13.81 10.99 2.64
N VAL A 392 -13.25 10.48 3.74
CA VAL A 392 -12.76 9.11 3.84
C VAL A 392 -13.26 8.48 5.13
N ILE A 393 -13.83 7.30 4.99
CA ILE A 393 -14.19 6.41 6.09
C ILE A 393 -13.20 5.25 6.08
N ALA A 394 -12.55 5.01 7.20
CA ALA A 394 -11.68 3.87 7.41
C ALA A 394 -12.12 3.14 8.69
N ASN A 395 -12.20 1.80 8.63
CA ASN A 395 -12.66 0.98 9.75
C ASN A 395 -14.00 1.47 10.32
N GLY A 396 -14.91 1.99 9.47
CA GLY A 396 -16.23 2.49 9.86
C GLY A 396 -16.24 3.83 10.60
N ARG A 397 -15.18 4.63 10.50
CA ARG A 397 -15.10 5.98 11.09
C ARG A 397 -14.64 6.99 10.05
N PHE A 398 -15.17 8.21 10.10
CA PHE A 398 -14.60 9.31 9.32
C PHE A 398 -13.17 9.60 9.83
N VAL A 399 -12.18 9.43 8.96
CA VAL A 399 -10.80 9.86 9.18
C VAL A 399 -10.50 11.17 8.46
N MET A 400 -11.30 11.51 7.46
CA MET A 400 -11.38 12.82 6.83
C MET A 400 -12.84 13.14 6.51
N ARG A 401 -13.29 14.35 6.78
CA ARG A 401 -14.63 14.80 6.44
C ARG A 401 -14.57 16.19 5.82
N HIS A 402 -15.11 16.34 4.61
CA HIS A 402 -15.06 17.61 3.85
C HIS A 402 -13.65 18.20 3.77
N ARG A 403 -12.66 17.32 3.47
CA ARG A 403 -11.23 17.67 3.39
C ARG A 403 -10.58 18.10 4.71
N GLU A 404 -11.26 17.96 5.83
CA GLU A 404 -10.71 18.24 7.17
C GLU A 404 -10.26 16.96 7.88
N ILE A 405 -9.05 16.96 8.41
CA ILE A 405 -8.45 15.89 9.22
C ILE A 405 -8.10 16.46 10.59
N GLU A 406 -8.56 15.79 11.64
CA GLU A 406 -8.29 16.23 13.02
C GLU A 406 -6.78 16.19 13.34
N GLY A 407 -6.28 17.22 14.01
CA GLY A 407 -4.88 17.30 14.44
C GLY A 407 -3.85 17.60 13.34
N GLU A 408 -4.25 17.80 12.08
CA GLU A 408 -3.32 18.00 10.95
C GLU A 408 -2.26 19.08 11.21
N ARG A 409 -2.67 20.23 11.75
CA ARG A 409 -1.73 21.33 12.01
C ARG A 409 -0.68 20.98 13.06
N GLU A 410 -1.08 20.23 14.09
CA GLU A 410 -0.19 19.73 15.13
C GLU A 410 0.80 18.72 14.53
N ILE A 411 0.33 17.77 13.74
CA ILE A 411 1.18 16.77 13.07
C ILE A 411 2.26 17.46 12.23
N ILE A 412 1.87 18.43 11.39
CA ILE A 412 2.82 19.17 10.56
C ILE A 412 3.83 19.96 11.43
N HIS A 413 3.38 20.52 12.54
CA HIS A 413 4.26 21.26 13.47
C HIS A 413 5.30 20.34 14.10
N GLU A 414 4.90 19.20 14.66
CA GLU A 414 5.79 18.24 15.31
C GLU A 414 6.73 17.56 14.28
N ALA A 415 6.23 17.23 13.09
CA ALA A 415 7.05 16.74 12.00
C ALA A 415 8.21 17.66 11.63
N ARG A 416 7.97 18.98 11.61
CA ARG A 416 9.04 19.99 11.40
C ARG A 416 10.10 19.95 12.49
N LYS A 417 9.72 19.69 13.74
CA LYS A 417 10.68 19.61 14.86
C LYS A 417 11.58 18.38 14.73
N VAL A 418 11.01 17.19 14.43
CA VAL A 418 11.82 15.99 14.27
C VAL A 418 12.70 16.10 13.02
N LEU A 419 12.20 16.66 11.93
CA LEU A 419 12.98 16.90 10.72
C LEU A 419 14.21 17.78 10.99
N SER A 420 14.10 18.76 11.89
CA SER A 420 15.23 19.63 12.25
C SER A 420 16.37 18.91 12.97
N LYS A 421 16.14 17.69 13.49
CA LYS A 421 17.15 16.83 14.16
C LYS A 421 17.85 15.89 13.16
N LEU A 422 17.33 15.74 11.95
CA LEU A 422 17.85 14.81 10.93
C LEU A 422 19.26 15.25 10.49
N LYS A 423 20.17 14.27 10.35
CA LYS A 423 21.55 14.50 9.94
C LYS A 423 21.82 13.93 8.56
N GLY A 424 22.77 14.52 7.84
CA GLY A 424 23.19 14.00 6.54
C GLY A 424 22.32 14.40 5.34
N VAL A 425 21.42 15.33 5.53
CA VAL A 425 20.56 15.92 4.48
C VAL A 425 21.31 16.98 3.68
#